data_f524f068b619599f0cd7edbec84f8571
#
_entry.id   f524f068b619599f0cd7edbec84f8571
#
_cell.length_a   1.000
_cell.length_b   1.000
_cell.length_c   1.000
_cell.angle_alpha   90.00
_cell.angle_beta   90.00
_cell.angle_gamma   90.00
#
_symmetry.space_group_name_H-M   'P 1'
#
loop_
_entity.id
_entity.type
_entity.pdbx_description
1 polymer ?
#
loop_
_entity_poly.entity_id
_entity_poly.type
_entity_poly.pdbx_seq_one_letter_code
_entity_poly.pdbx_strand_id
1 'polypeptide(L)'
;MGNIVSISTIGQDSHRFGAPSGDTLIRLGGIDIPFNKPIEANSDGDVVFHAITNAISGFTGVNILGGEADKICLEKGIKDSSVYLEKALGYLTDGKIIHCSITIECLRPKLMPHIPAMKESVGNILGIPSSSVGITATTGEGLTGFGRGEGIQVFCILTFTKEI
;
A
#
# COMPACT_ATOMS: atom_id res chain seq x y z
N MET A 1 12.00 24.11 23.81
CA MET A 1 11.90 23.38 22.54
C MET A 1 11.85 21.89 22.85
N GLY A 2 10.82 21.19 22.41
CA GLY A 2 10.77 19.74 22.51
C GLY A 2 11.82 19.09 21.59
N ASN A 3 12.29 17.91 21.96
CA ASN A 3 13.16 17.13 21.10
C ASN A 3 12.33 16.49 19.98
N ILE A 4 12.84 16.52 18.75
CA ILE A 4 12.23 15.81 17.62
C ILE A 4 12.93 14.47 17.48
N VAL A 5 12.16 13.39 17.46
CA VAL A 5 12.65 12.03 17.18
C VAL A 5 12.06 11.51 15.88
N SER A 6 12.81 10.63 15.23
CA SER A 6 12.34 9.88 14.06
C SER A 6 11.98 8.47 14.46
N ILE A 7 10.82 8.01 14.03
CA ILE A 7 10.31 6.65 14.26
C ILE A 7 9.96 6.05 12.91
N SER A 8 10.41 4.82 12.65
CA SER A 8 10.04 4.08 11.46
C SER A 8 9.20 2.87 11.80
N THR A 9 8.18 2.61 11.00
CA THR A 9 7.31 1.45 11.11
C THR A 9 7.24 0.72 9.79
N ILE A 10 6.96 -0.57 9.85
CA ILE A 10 6.80 -1.42 8.67
C ILE A 10 5.35 -1.86 8.54
N GLY A 11 4.84 -1.87 7.31
CA GLY A 11 3.59 -2.49 6.93
C GLY A 11 3.82 -3.48 5.79
N GLN A 12 3.00 -4.50 5.73
CA GLN A 12 3.04 -5.54 4.70
C GLN A 12 1.63 -5.96 4.35
N ASP A 13 1.42 -6.24 3.07
CA ASP A 13 0.24 -6.93 2.59
C ASP A 13 0.54 -7.71 1.32
N SER A 14 -0.29 -8.71 1.02
CA SER A 14 -0.18 -9.53 -0.18
C SER A 14 -1.55 -10.00 -0.63
N HIS A 15 -1.71 -10.14 -1.95
CA HIS A 15 -2.91 -10.69 -2.55
C HIS A 15 -2.57 -11.72 -3.63
N ARG A 16 -3.47 -12.69 -3.78
CA ARG A 16 -3.42 -13.67 -4.87
C ARG A 16 -3.99 -13.06 -6.14
N PHE A 17 -3.41 -13.42 -7.28
CA PHE A 17 -4.06 -13.19 -8.56
C PHE A 17 -5.08 -14.29 -8.86
N GLY A 18 -6.21 -13.89 -9.42
CA GLY A 18 -7.22 -14.81 -9.94
C GLY A 18 -6.82 -15.42 -11.27
N ALA A 19 -7.71 -16.23 -11.84
CA ALA A 19 -7.53 -16.80 -13.17
C ALA A 19 -7.46 -15.69 -14.24
N PRO A 20 -6.71 -15.91 -15.35
CA PRO A 20 -6.70 -14.97 -16.45
C PRO A 20 -8.12 -14.68 -16.96
N SER A 21 -8.46 -13.40 -17.10
CA SER A 21 -9.82 -12.95 -17.47
C SER A 21 -9.82 -11.97 -18.65
N GLY A 22 -8.77 -11.95 -19.48
CA GLY A 22 -8.60 -11.04 -20.59
C GLY A 22 -8.06 -9.68 -20.15
N ASP A 23 -8.45 -8.61 -20.86
CA ASP A 23 -8.01 -7.26 -20.52
C ASP A 23 -8.73 -6.78 -19.27
N THR A 24 -7.98 -6.56 -18.20
CA THR A 24 -8.50 -6.01 -16.93
C THR A 24 -7.53 -4.98 -16.37
N LEU A 25 -7.96 -4.29 -15.34
CA LEU A 25 -7.15 -3.33 -14.59
C LEU A 25 -6.99 -3.83 -13.16
N ILE A 26 -5.80 -3.68 -12.62
CA ILE A 26 -5.55 -3.85 -11.18
C ILE A 26 -5.23 -2.49 -10.57
N ARG A 27 -5.64 -2.29 -9.32
CA ARG A 27 -5.37 -1.06 -8.57
C ARG A 27 -4.14 -1.22 -7.72
N LEU A 28 -3.13 -0.40 -7.94
CA LEU A 28 -1.89 -0.38 -7.13
C LEU A 28 -1.45 1.06 -6.88
N GLY A 29 -1.31 1.41 -5.59
CA GLY A 29 -0.87 2.75 -5.21
C GLY A 29 -1.81 3.85 -5.71
N GLY A 30 -3.10 3.56 -5.81
CA GLY A 30 -4.12 4.49 -6.25
C GLY A 30 -4.20 4.70 -7.77
N ILE A 31 -3.47 3.92 -8.58
CA ILE A 31 -3.53 3.99 -10.05
C ILE A 31 -3.98 2.67 -10.65
N ASP A 32 -4.58 2.73 -11.82
CA ASP A 32 -5.01 1.56 -12.57
C ASP A 32 -3.90 1.08 -13.51
N ILE A 33 -3.57 -0.19 -13.43
CA ILE A 33 -2.51 -0.82 -14.22
C ILE A 33 -3.11 -1.95 -15.06
N PRO A 34 -2.92 -1.96 -16.39
CA PRO A 34 -3.38 -3.06 -17.24
C PRO A 34 -2.71 -4.38 -16.85
N PHE A 35 -3.53 -5.40 -16.66
CA PHE A 35 -3.08 -6.76 -16.39
C PHE A 35 -4.16 -7.76 -16.78
N ASN A 36 -3.79 -8.99 -17.12
CA ASN A 36 -4.73 -10.01 -17.56
C ASN A 36 -5.27 -10.92 -16.45
N LYS A 37 -4.91 -10.65 -15.21
CA LYS A 37 -5.41 -11.37 -14.03
C LYS A 37 -5.93 -10.37 -13.00
N PRO A 38 -7.13 -10.58 -12.46
CA PRO A 38 -7.64 -9.73 -11.37
C PRO A 38 -6.89 -10.02 -10.06
N ILE A 39 -6.94 -9.08 -9.14
CA ILE A 39 -6.53 -9.32 -7.75
C ILE A 39 -7.73 -9.93 -7.00
N GLU A 40 -7.51 -11.02 -6.29
CA GLU A 40 -8.51 -11.61 -5.40
C GLU A 40 -8.53 -10.85 -4.07
N ALA A 41 -9.57 -10.05 -3.86
CA ALA A 41 -9.76 -9.28 -2.64
C ALA A 41 -11.23 -8.92 -2.42
N ASN A 42 -11.60 -8.62 -1.19
CA ASN A 42 -12.92 -8.07 -0.84
C ASN A 42 -13.05 -6.58 -1.22
N SER A 43 -11.93 -5.85 -1.23
CA SER A 43 -11.82 -4.45 -1.66
C SER A 43 -11.37 -4.35 -3.13
N ASP A 44 -10.86 -3.19 -3.54
CA ASP A 44 -10.21 -3.00 -4.84
C ASP A 44 -8.85 -3.72 -4.96
N GLY A 45 -8.37 -4.29 -3.84
CA GLY A 45 -7.14 -5.06 -3.80
C GLY A 45 -5.87 -4.24 -3.88
N ASP A 46 -5.92 -2.92 -3.63
CA ASP A 46 -4.73 -2.06 -3.65
C ASP A 46 -3.77 -2.43 -2.51
N VAL A 47 -2.91 -3.39 -2.80
CA VAL A 47 -1.95 -3.93 -1.83
C VAL A 47 -0.91 -2.90 -1.40
N VAL A 48 -0.63 -1.89 -2.22
CA VAL A 48 0.27 -0.78 -1.87
C VAL A 48 -0.38 0.10 -0.80
N PHE A 49 -1.61 0.52 -1.00
CA PHE A 49 -2.34 1.29 0.01
C PHE A 49 -2.58 0.49 1.30
N HIS A 50 -2.80 -0.82 1.18
CA HIS A 50 -2.92 -1.70 2.35
C HIS A 50 -1.63 -1.79 3.16
N ALA A 51 -0.47 -1.94 2.51
CA ALA A 51 0.82 -1.96 3.21
C ALA A 51 1.11 -0.62 3.90
N ILE A 52 0.79 0.51 3.26
CA ILE A 52 0.91 1.84 3.87
C ILE A 52 -0.03 1.97 5.06
N THR A 53 -1.27 1.54 4.94
CA THR A 53 -2.26 1.55 6.04
C THR A 53 -1.74 0.77 7.25
N ASN A 54 -1.17 -0.41 7.03
CA ASN A 54 -0.57 -1.22 8.10
C ASN A 54 0.65 -0.54 8.75
N ALA A 55 1.48 0.17 7.96
CA ALA A 55 2.61 0.93 8.50
C ALA A 55 2.14 2.09 9.40
N ILE A 56 1.04 2.78 9.04
CA ILE A 56 0.43 3.80 9.88
C ILE A 56 -0.13 3.17 11.15
N SER A 57 -0.81 2.04 11.05
CA SER A 57 -1.31 1.28 12.20
C SER A 57 -0.20 0.87 13.16
N GLY A 58 0.99 0.56 12.62
CA GLY A 58 2.18 0.28 13.42
C GLY A 58 2.67 1.47 14.26
N PHE A 59 2.42 2.70 13.80
CA PHE A 59 2.74 3.92 14.55
C PHE A 59 1.64 4.29 15.54
N THR A 60 0.38 4.29 15.09
CA THR A 60 -0.77 4.76 15.90
C THR A 60 -1.23 3.73 16.94
N GLY A 61 -0.92 2.45 16.73
CA GLY A 61 -1.47 1.35 17.54
C GLY A 61 -2.92 0.99 17.21
N VAL A 62 -3.52 1.60 16.17
CA VAL A 62 -4.91 1.36 15.77
C VAL A 62 -4.93 0.55 14.47
N ASN A 63 -5.34 -0.71 14.56
CA ASN A 63 -5.47 -1.59 13.40
C ASN A 63 -6.74 -1.26 12.61
N ILE A 64 -6.57 -0.93 11.33
CA ILE A 64 -7.67 -0.61 10.41
C ILE A 64 -8.01 -1.81 9.54
N LEU A 65 -7.01 -2.43 8.91
CA LEU A 65 -7.23 -3.60 8.06
C LEU A 65 -7.57 -4.85 8.88
N GLY A 66 -8.30 -5.75 8.29
CA GLY A 66 -8.94 -6.88 8.99
C GLY A 66 -10.33 -6.47 9.48
N GLY A 67 -10.64 -6.73 10.74
CA GLY A 67 -12.00 -6.63 11.27
C GLY A 67 -12.75 -5.33 11.00
N GLU A 68 -12.10 -4.17 11.10
CA GLU A 68 -12.78 -2.88 10.88
C GLU A 68 -12.99 -2.58 9.39
N ALA A 69 -11.97 -2.79 8.56
CA ALA A 69 -12.07 -2.60 7.11
C ALA A 69 -13.05 -3.61 6.50
N ASP A 70 -12.99 -4.87 6.91
CA ASP A 70 -13.92 -5.90 6.46
C ASP A 70 -15.37 -5.54 6.81
N LYS A 71 -15.60 -5.02 8.00
CA LYS A 71 -16.90 -4.54 8.46
C LYS A 71 -17.43 -3.39 7.59
N ILE A 72 -16.58 -2.39 7.31
CA ILE A 72 -16.94 -1.26 6.44
C ILE A 72 -17.21 -1.73 5.01
N CYS A 73 -16.37 -2.63 4.50
CA CYS A 73 -16.53 -3.18 3.16
C CYS A 73 -17.84 -3.97 3.02
N LEU A 74 -18.10 -4.87 3.97
CA LEU A 74 -19.28 -5.73 3.94
C LEU A 74 -20.59 -4.99 4.26
N GLU A 75 -20.57 -4.08 5.24
CA GLU A 75 -21.77 -3.38 5.70
C GLU A 75 -22.12 -2.16 4.82
N LYS A 76 -21.11 -1.43 4.32
CA LYS A 76 -21.28 -0.17 3.57
C LYS A 76 -20.96 -0.30 2.08
N GLY A 77 -20.43 -1.44 1.63
CA GLY A 77 -20.05 -1.66 0.24
C GLY A 77 -18.89 -0.81 -0.25
N ILE A 78 -18.08 -0.24 0.68
CA ILE A 78 -16.92 0.59 0.33
C ILE A 78 -15.76 -0.34 0.00
N LYS A 79 -15.30 -0.29 -1.26
CA LYS A 79 -14.19 -1.10 -1.78
C LYS A 79 -12.92 -0.31 -2.05
N ASP A 80 -12.99 1.01 -2.07
CA ASP A 80 -11.86 1.89 -2.34
C ASP A 80 -10.89 1.88 -1.15
N SER A 81 -9.70 1.35 -1.37
CA SER A 81 -8.65 1.24 -0.34
C SER A 81 -8.11 2.59 0.12
N SER A 82 -8.30 3.66 -0.65
CA SER A 82 -7.96 5.02 -0.21
C SER A 82 -8.78 5.44 1.02
N VAL A 83 -10.02 4.99 1.14
CA VAL A 83 -10.89 5.28 2.30
C VAL A 83 -10.31 4.68 3.58
N TYR A 84 -9.78 3.46 3.52
CA TYR A 84 -9.14 2.82 4.67
C TYR A 84 -7.83 3.50 5.05
N LEU A 85 -7.04 3.89 4.04
CA LEU A 85 -5.81 4.66 4.26
C LEU A 85 -6.08 6.02 4.89
N GLU A 86 -7.06 6.76 4.39
CA GLU A 86 -7.49 8.04 4.97
C GLU A 86 -7.98 7.87 6.41
N LYS A 87 -8.68 6.79 6.70
CA LYS A 87 -9.11 6.47 8.05
C LYS A 87 -7.92 6.23 8.98
N ALA A 88 -6.91 5.49 8.54
CA ALA A 88 -5.68 5.31 9.30
C ALA A 88 -4.96 6.63 9.55
N LEU A 89 -4.87 7.50 8.54
CA LEU A 89 -4.30 8.85 8.67
C LEU A 89 -5.06 9.71 9.69
N GLY A 90 -6.37 9.52 9.82
CA GLY A 90 -7.18 10.22 10.82
C GLY A 90 -6.81 9.92 12.28
N TYR A 91 -6.17 8.79 12.55
CA TYR A 91 -5.64 8.45 13.88
C TYR A 91 -4.22 8.96 14.12
N LEU A 92 -3.57 9.53 13.12
CA LEU A 92 -2.22 10.11 13.24
C LEU A 92 -2.31 11.52 13.84
N THR A 93 -2.30 11.62 15.16
CA THR A 93 -2.53 12.87 15.87
C THR A 93 -1.25 13.55 16.38
N ASP A 94 -0.17 12.79 16.58
CA ASP A 94 1.05 13.25 17.24
C ASP A 94 2.35 12.94 16.46
N GLY A 95 2.22 12.64 15.19
CA GLY A 95 3.33 12.35 14.29
C GLY A 95 3.11 12.96 12.91
N LYS A 96 4.19 13.14 12.18
CA LYS A 96 4.18 13.61 10.80
C LYS A 96 4.98 12.66 9.93
N ILE A 97 4.36 12.15 8.85
CA ILE A 97 5.06 11.33 7.85
C ILE A 97 6.03 12.23 7.07
N ILE A 98 7.28 11.78 6.95
CA ILE A 98 8.32 12.49 6.21
C ILE A 98 8.90 11.66 5.06
N HIS A 99 8.73 10.35 5.07
CA HIS A 99 9.23 9.46 4.02
C HIS A 99 8.40 8.19 3.93
N CYS A 100 8.24 7.67 2.71
CA CYS A 100 7.59 6.41 2.41
C CYS A 100 8.49 5.58 1.49
N SER A 101 8.93 4.41 1.94
CA SER A 101 9.73 3.47 1.16
C SER A 101 8.93 2.20 0.91
N ILE A 102 8.75 1.85 -0.35
CA ILE A 102 7.92 0.72 -0.79
C ILE A 102 8.77 -0.23 -1.62
N THR A 103 8.66 -1.53 -1.36
CA THR A 103 9.18 -2.57 -2.23
C THR A 103 8.07 -3.55 -2.61
N ILE A 104 8.04 -3.92 -3.88
CA ILE A 104 6.99 -4.75 -4.47
C ILE A 104 7.64 -5.98 -5.10
N GLU A 105 7.12 -7.16 -4.79
CA GLU A 105 7.48 -8.41 -5.45
C GLU A 105 6.29 -8.97 -6.22
N CYS A 106 6.43 -9.07 -7.55
CA CYS A 106 5.52 -9.79 -8.43
C CYS A 106 6.19 -10.11 -9.77
N LEU A 107 5.90 -11.25 -10.34
CA LEU A 107 6.44 -11.63 -11.65
C LEU A 107 5.91 -10.70 -12.75
N ARG A 108 4.64 -10.41 -12.72
CA ARG A 108 3.88 -9.54 -13.65
C ARG A 108 2.77 -8.83 -12.90
N PRO A 109 2.28 -7.67 -13.37
CA PRO A 109 2.75 -6.91 -14.53
C PRO A 109 4.13 -6.27 -14.31
N LYS A 110 4.75 -5.73 -15.38
CA LYS A 110 5.94 -4.89 -15.24
C LYS A 110 5.54 -3.55 -14.61
N LEU A 111 6.13 -3.23 -13.46
CA LEU A 111 5.75 -2.06 -12.68
C LEU A 111 6.57 -0.81 -12.96
N MET A 112 7.78 -0.95 -13.52
CA MET A 112 8.69 0.17 -13.77
C MET A 112 8.04 1.36 -14.49
N PRO A 113 7.24 1.16 -15.56
CA PRO A 113 6.58 2.28 -16.24
C PRO A 113 5.55 3.02 -15.39
N HIS A 114 5.04 2.39 -14.32
CA HIS A 114 3.97 2.90 -13.47
C HIS A 114 4.47 3.54 -12.18
N ILE A 115 5.75 3.35 -11.84
CA ILE A 115 6.35 3.87 -10.60
C ILE A 115 6.19 5.39 -10.47
N PRO A 116 6.47 6.22 -11.49
CA PRO A 116 6.30 7.67 -11.35
C PRO A 116 4.87 8.08 -10.97
N ALA A 117 3.86 7.50 -11.59
CA ALA A 117 2.46 7.78 -11.28
C ALA A 117 2.06 7.29 -9.89
N MET A 118 2.54 6.11 -9.46
CA MET A 118 2.32 5.63 -8.10
C MET A 118 2.95 6.56 -7.05
N LYS A 119 4.17 7.05 -7.28
CA LYS A 119 4.84 8.00 -6.37
C LYS A 119 4.03 9.28 -6.19
N GLU A 120 3.50 9.84 -7.28
CA GLU A 120 2.62 11.00 -7.23
C GLU A 120 1.36 10.72 -6.42
N SER A 121 0.68 9.62 -6.71
CA SER A 121 -0.56 9.22 -6.02
C SER A 121 -0.33 8.99 -4.53
N VAL A 122 0.71 8.25 -4.16
CA VAL A 122 1.08 7.99 -2.76
C VAL A 122 1.47 9.28 -2.06
N GLY A 123 2.29 10.12 -2.69
CA GLY A 123 2.69 11.41 -2.13
C GLY A 123 1.48 12.31 -1.85
N ASN A 124 0.54 12.36 -2.78
CA ASN A 124 -0.67 13.18 -2.64
C ASN A 124 -1.52 12.74 -1.45
N ILE A 125 -1.78 11.44 -1.29
CA ILE A 125 -2.61 10.96 -0.18
C ILE A 125 -1.91 11.08 1.18
N LEU A 126 -0.59 10.92 1.21
CA LEU A 126 0.19 11.06 2.45
C LEU A 126 0.55 12.51 2.79
N GLY A 127 0.33 13.46 1.88
CA GLY A 127 0.68 14.86 2.08
C GLY A 127 2.20 15.11 2.09
N ILE A 128 2.97 14.31 1.34
CA ILE A 128 4.42 14.45 1.17
C ILE A 128 4.77 14.58 -0.32
N PRO A 129 5.88 15.23 -0.68
CA PRO A 129 6.29 15.32 -2.07
C PRO A 129 6.63 13.94 -2.64
N SER A 130 6.41 13.72 -3.94
CA SER A 130 6.74 12.46 -4.61
C SER A 130 8.22 12.09 -4.49
N SER A 131 9.11 13.08 -4.34
CA SER A 131 10.53 12.88 -4.04
C SER A 131 10.81 12.23 -2.68
N SER A 132 9.86 12.24 -1.76
CA SER A 132 9.92 11.55 -0.46
C SER A 132 9.26 10.17 -0.49
N VAL A 133 8.85 9.70 -1.67
CA VAL A 133 8.33 8.36 -1.89
C VAL A 133 9.32 7.57 -2.74
N GLY A 134 9.85 6.48 -2.20
CA GLY A 134 10.69 5.52 -2.93
C GLY A 134 9.90 4.26 -3.24
N ILE A 135 9.94 3.78 -4.49
CA ILE A 135 9.32 2.53 -4.90
C ILE A 135 10.32 1.71 -5.70
N THR A 136 10.55 0.49 -5.26
CA THR A 136 11.33 -0.52 -5.98
C THR A 136 10.46 -1.73 -6.29
N ALA A 137 10.76 -2.42 -7.37
CA ALA A 137 10.04 -3.62 -7.76
C ALA A 137 11.02 -4.71 -8.16
N THR A 138 10.72 -5.95 -7.76
CA THR A 138 11.46 -7.15 -8.15
C THR A 138 10.50 -8.22 -8.67
N THR A 139 10.99 -9.04 -9.62
CA THR A 139 10.22 -10.18 -10.12
C THR A 139 10.21 -11.37 -9.16
N GLY A 140 11.15 -11.43 -8.19
CA GLY A 140 11.30 -12.56 -7.27
C GLY A 140 11.96 -13.81 -7.88
N GLU A 141 12.33 -13.78 -9.16
CA GLU A 141 13.11 -14.81 -9.87
C GLU A 141 12.58 -16.26 -9.72
N GLY A 142 11.26 -16.42 -9.55
CA GLY A 142 10.63 -17.73 -9.37
C GLY A 142 10.86 -18.40 -8.00
N LEU A 143 11.48 -17.69 -7.05
CA LEU A 143 11.84 -18.25 -5.73
C LEU A 143 10.67 -18.31 -4.75
N THR A 144 9.65 -17.51 -4.98
CA THR A 144 8.46 -17.42 -4.11
C THR A 144 7.19 -17.61 -4.95
N GLY A 145 6.03 -17.72 -4.31
CA GLY A 145 4.73 -17.68 -4.99
C GLY A 145 4.56 -16.40 -5.80
N PHE A 146 5.00 -15.26 -5.28
CA PHE A 146 4.97 -13.98 -5.99
C PHE A 146 5.91 -13.97 -7.19
N GLY A 147 7.10 -14.54 -7.05
CA GLY A 147 8.07 -14.73 -8.13
C GLY A 147 7.62 -15.73 -9.19
N ARG A 148 6.66 -16.61 -8.88
CA ARG A 148 6.04 -17.55 -9.84
C ARG A 148 4.76 -16.99 -10.47
N GLY A 149 4.37 -15.75 -10.14
CA GLY A 149 3.19 -15.11 -10.73
C GLY A 149 1.86 -15.48 -10.08
N GLU A 150 1.88 -16.02 -8.86
CA GLU A 150 0.69 -16.42 -8.12
C GLU A 150 0.02 -15.25 -7.39
N GLY A 151 0.74 -14.16 -7.19
CA GLY A 151 0.26 -13.00 -6.46
C GLY A 151 1.26 -11.85 -6.44
N ILE A 152 0.99 -10.88 -5.58
CA ILE A 152 1.79 -9.69 -5.36
C ILE A 152 1.97 -9.45 -3.87
N GLN A 153 3.18 -9.08 -3.46
CA GLN A 153 3.53 -8.72 -2.08
C GLN A 153 4.15 -7.34 -2.03
N VAL A 154 3.77 -6.56 -1.02
CA VAL A 154 4.27 -5.21 -0.79
C VAL A 154 4.71 -5.07 0.65
N PHE A 155 5.92 -4.53 0.83
CA PHE A 155 6.38 -4.00 2.10
C PHE A 155 6.48 -2.48 2.01
N CYS A 156 6.11 -1.80 3.08
CA CYS A 156 6.20 -0.36 3.22
C CYS A 156 6.90 -0.02 4.52
N ILE A 157 7.88 0.87 4.47
CA ILE A 157 8.44 1.52 5.66
C ILE A 157 8.04 2.99 5.60
N LEU A 158 7.31 3.45 6.63
CA LEU A 158 7.04 4.86 6.85
C LEU A 158 7.98 5.39 7.92
N THR A 159 8.52 6.57 7.68
CA THR A 159 9.27 7.33 8.68
C THR A 159 8.47 8.55 9.10
N PHE A 160 8.32 8.68 10.41
CA PHE A 160 7.60 9.76 11.07
C PHE A 160 8.58 10.60 11.87
N THR A 161 8.25 11.89 12.03
CA THR A 161 8.82 12.72 13.09
C THR A 161 7.77 12.95 14.17
N LYS A 162 8.21 12.99 15.42
CA LYS A 162 7.38 13.24 16.59
C LYS A 162 8.14 14.11 17.59
N GLU A 163 7.46 15.08 18.18
CA GLU A 163 8.00 15.88 19.29
C GLU A 163 7.77 15.15 20.62
N ILE A 164 8.82 15.13 21.48
CA ILE A 164 8.81 14.52 22.81
C ILE A 164 9.32 15.50 23.88
#